data_fece6927b91acee641c6d73f7a32f61a
#
_entry.id   fece6927b91acee641c6d73f7a32f61a
#
_cell.length_a   1.000
_cell.length_b   1.000
_cell.length_c   1.000
_cell.angle_alpha   90.00
_cell.angle_beta   90.00
_cell.angle_gamma   90.00
#
_symmetry.space_group_name_H-M   'P 1'
#
loop_
_entity.id
_entity.type
_entity.pdbx_description
1 polymer ?
#
loop_
_entity_poly.entity_id
_entity_poly.type
_entity_poly.pdbx_seq_one_letter_code
_entity_poly.pdbx_strand_id
1 'polypeptide(L)'
;MKNRVLWCLLLLPATLMAQPARYPLTSIAGLRPINVVIETASLEGKKGLKVEASPESLASGAGGAEQLVLLEGLEFGDGVIEAEISGDIRPGAPEGARGFVGIAFRVQGDLRTYDAFYLRPTNGRADDQVRRNHSAQYISHPDWPWFRLRQEFPSKYESYVDLVPGTWTKVKIEVQGEQARLYVHGVKQPTLVVNDVKSGASARGAIALWIDKDTIAHFRNLTVTRRQ
;
A
#
# COMPACT_ATOMS: atom_id res chain seq x y z
N MET A 1 33.12 32.16 -45.94
CA MET A 1 32.66 30.85 -45.48
C MET A 1 31.84 31.08 -44.23
N LYS A 2 30.48 30.89 -44.27
CA LYS A 2 29.59 31.13 -43.14
C LYS A 2 29.29 29.77 -42.51
N ASN A 3 29.80 29.51 -41.32
CA ASN A 3 29.49 28.30 -40.53
C ASN A 3 28.07 28.39 -39.98
N ARG A 4 27.19 27.52 -40.47
CA ARG A 4 25.86 27.30 -39.88
C ARG A 4 25.99 26.25 -38.76
N VAL A 5 25.89 26.70 -37.53
CA VAL A 5 25.76 25.80 -36.35
C VAL A 5 24.33 25.27 -36.34
N LEU A 6 24.19 23.97 -36.57
CA LEU A 6 22.89 23.27 -36.49
C LEU A 6 22.64 22.92 -35.03
N TRP A 7 21.66 23.59 -34.38
CA TRP A 7 21.21 23.24 -33.03
C TRP A 7 20.23 22.07 -33.16
N CYS A 8 20.66 20.86 -32.76
CA CYS A 8 19.75 19.75 -32.54
C CYS A 8 19.00 19.98 -31.23
N LEU A 9 17.72 20.37 -31.30
CA LEU A 9 16.81 20.32 -30.15
C LEU A 9 16.53 18.85 -29.80
N LEU A 10 17.11 18.37 -28.71
CA LEU A 10 16.73 17.11 -28.07
C LEU A 10 15.35 17.32 -27.41
N LEU A 11 14.29 16.87 -28.07
CA LEU A 11 12.96 16.76 -27.47
C LEU A 11 12.99 15.59 -26.47
N LEU A 12 13.11 15.91 -25.19
CA LEU A 12 12.85 14.94 -24.12
C LEU A 12 11.37 14.58 -24.14
N PRO A 13 10.99 13.29 -24.13
CA PRO A 13 9.60 12.90 -24.07
C PRO A 13 9.02 13.36 -22.73
N ALA A 14 8.08 14.27 -22.76
CA ALA A 14 7.26 14.63 -21.60
C ALA A 14 6.37 13.43 -21.27
N THR A 15 6.65 12.75 -20.16
CA THR A 15 5.75 11.72 -19.61
C THR A 15 4.43 12.36 -19.26
N LEU A 16 3.39 12.08 -20.03
CA LEU A 16 2.05 12.61 -19.80
C LEU A 16 1.47 11.89 -18.57
N MET A 17 1.24 12.63 -17.49
CA MET A 17 0.52 12.13 -16.32
C MET A 17 -0.98 12.19 -16.58
N ALA A 18 -1.68 11.07 -16.40
CA ALA A 18 -3.13 11.06 -16.47
C ALA A 18 -3.75 11.90 -15.33
N GLN A 19 -4.99 12.39 -15.55
CA GLN A 19 -5.74 13.04 -14.47
C GLN A 19 -5.93 12.08 -13.29
N PRO A 20 -5.75 12.54 -12.03
CA PRO A 20 -5.91 11.70 -10.86
C PRO A 20 -7.33 11.16 -10.72
N ALA A 21 -7.48 9.84 -10.62
CA ALA A 21 -8.73 9.22 -10.16
C ALA A 21 -8.84 9.40 -8.65
N ARG A 22 -10.00 9.86 -8.16
CA ARG A 22 -10.23 10.22 -6.75
C ARG A 22 -11.29 9.34 -6.12
N TYR A 23 -10.97 8.76 -4.98
CA TYR A 23 -11.83 7.92 -4.17
C TYR A 23 -11.87 8.49 -2.75
N PRO A 24 -12.89 9.29 -2.39
CA PRO A 24 -13.01 9.86 -1.03
C PRO A 24 -13.13 8.77 0.04
N LEU A 25 -13.61 7.57 -0.33
CA LEU A 25 -13.88 6.42 0.53
C LEU A 25 -14.92 6.76 1.64
N THR A 26 -15.87 7.60 1.30
CA THR A 26 -17.06 7.93 2.12
C THR A 26 -18.32 7.23 1.63
N SER A 27 -18.19 6.31 0.70
CA SER A 27 -19.20 5.42 0.14
C SER A 27 -18.54 4.09 -0.21
N ILE A 28 -19.33 3.03 -0.23
CA ILE A 28 -18.88 1.67 -0.65
C ILE A 28 -19.05 1.43 -2.16
N ALA A 29 -19.62 2.37 -2.89
CA ALA A 29 -19.84 2.24 -4.33
C ALA A 29 -18.49 2.11 -5.09
N GLY A 30 -18.40 1.16 -6.03
CA GLY A 30 -17.18 0.88 -6.79
C GLY A 30 -16.08 0.16 -5.99
N LEU A 31 -16.43 -0.38 -4.82
CA LEU A 31 -15.55 -1.18 -3.97
C LEU A 31 -16.04 -2.62 -3.89
N ARG A 32 -15.13 -3.57 -4.05
CA ARG A 32 -15.42 -5.00 -3.91
C ARG A 32 -14.64 -5.59 -2.72
N PRO A 33 -15.32 -5.90 -1.60
CA PRO A 33 -14.70 -6.54 -0.44
C PRO A 33 -14.38 -8.01 -0.73
N ILE A 34 -13.21 -8.47 -0.27
CA ILE A 34 -12.74 -9.86 -0.34
C ILE A 34 -12.30 -10.27 1.07
N ASN A 35 -13.04 -11.20 1.69
CA ASN A 35 -12.80 -11.68 3.05
C ASN A 35 -12.79 -10.59 4.14
N VAL A 36 -13.41 -9.45 3.85
CA VAL A 36 -13.55 -8.32 4.76
C VAL A 36 -14.99 -7.82 4.78
N VAL A 37 -15.36 -7.15 5.85
CA VAL A 37 -16.54 -6.28 5.93
C VAL A 37 -16.09 -4.83 5.84
N ILE A 38 -16.88 -4.01 5.15
CA ILE A 38 -16.60 -2.59 4.95
C ILE A 38 -17.82 -1.76 5.34
N GLU A 39 -17.60 -0.66 6.02
CA GLU A 39 -18.64 0.32 6.35
C GLU A 39 -18.08 1.75 6.30
N THR A 40 -18.96 2.70 6.07
CA THR A 40 -18.58 4.12 6.22
C THR A 40 -18.58 4.47 7.68
N ALA A 41 -17.47 5.04 8.16
CA ALA A 41 -17.28 5.39 9.56
C ALA A 41 -16.55 6.71 9.72
N SER A 42 -16.49 7.21 10.95
CA SER A 42 -15.67 8.37 11.30
C SER A 42 -14.61 7.97 12.32
N LEU A 43 -13.36 8.35 12.04
CA LEU A 43 -12.25 8.24 12.98
C LEU A 43 -11.67 9.65 13.21
N GLU A 44 -11.50 10.06 14.47
CA GLU A 44 -11.03 11.40 14.84
C GLU A 44 -11.82 12.54 14.14
N GLY A 45 -13.16 12.36 14.02
CA GLY A 45 -14.05 13.33 13.37
C GLY A 45 -13.97 13.38 11.84
N LYS A 46 -13.14 12.56 11.20
CA LYS A 46 -12.96 12.51 9.74
C LYS A 46 -13.64 11.27 9.18
N LYS A 47 -14.52 11.48 8.18
CA LYS A 47 -15.22 10.38 7.47
C LYS A 47 -14.25 9.57 6.62
N GLY A 48 -14.47 8.26 6.55
CA GLY A 48 -13.73 7.31 5.73
C GLY A 48 -14.42 5.96 5.65
N LEU A 49 -13.70 4.98 5.16
CA LEU A 49 -14.10 3.57 5.09
C LEU A 49 -13.43 2.82 6.25
N LYS A 50 -14.22 2.14 7.08
CA LYS A 50 -13.71 1.16 8.04
C LYS A 50 -13.66 -0.20 7.38
N VAL A 51 -12.61 -0.96 7.62
CA VAL A 51 -12.34 -2.29 7.05
C VAL A 51 -11.89 -3.23 8.16
N GLU A 52 -12.54 -4.38 8.27
CA GLU A 52 -12.21 -5.46 9.20
C GLU A 52 -12.32 -6.81 8.49
N ALA A 53 -11.59 -7.82 8.96
CA ALA A 53 -11.77 -9.18 8.44
C ALA A 53 -13.22 -9.66 8.67
N SER A 54 -13.77 -10.37 7.68
CA SER A 54 -15.12 -10.93 7.82
C SER A 54 -15.16 -12.01 8.89
N PRO A 55 -16.33 -12.25 9.54
CA PRO A 55 -16.50 -13.33 10.51
C PRO A 55 -16.07 -14.69 9.95
N GLU A 56 -16.36 -14.97 8.68
CA GLU A 56 -16.00 -16.21 7.99
C GLU A 56 -14.48 -16.31 7.83
N SER A 57 -13.83 -15.22 7.49
CA SER A 57 -12.36 -15.16 7.37
C SER A 57 -11.69 -15.35 8.74
N LEU A 58 -12.24 -14.80 9.80
CA LEU A 58 -11.74 -14.99 11.17
C LEU A 58 -11.89 -16.45 11.62
N ALA A 59 -13.00 -17.11 11.27
CA ALA A 59 -13.30 -18.49 11.63
C ALA A 59 -12.46 -19.52 10.86
N SER A 60 -12.01 -19.21 9.64
CA SER A 60 -11.28 -20.14 8.76
C SER A 60 -9.86 -20.49 9.18
N GLY A 61 -9.36 -19.90 10.26
CA GLY A 61 -8.01 -20.15 10.78
C GLY A 61 -6.90 -19.45 9.98
N ALA A 62 -5.64 -19.67 10.40
CA ALA A 62 -4.48 -19.07 9.77
C ALA A 62 -4.11 -19.80 8.48
N GLY A 63 -4.64 -19.40 7.36
CA GLY A 63 -4.27 -20.05 6.10
C GLY A 63 -4.73 -19.37 4.83
N GLY A 64 -4.07 -18.28 4.44
CA GLY A 64 -4.01 -17.89 3.03
C GLY A 64 -5.22 -17.20 2.42
N ALA A 65 -6.16 -16.69 3.19
CA ALA A 65 -7.21 -15.82 2.68
C ALA A 65 -6.73 -14.36 2.72
N GLU A 66 -6.65 -13.71 1.57
CA GLU A 66 -6.30 -12.30 1.48
C GLU A 66 -7.46 -11.42 1.96
N GLN A 67 -7.17 -10.39 2.75
CA GLN A 67 -8.13 -9.37 3.19
C GLN A 67 -7.96 -8.12 2.35
N LEU A 68 -8.82 -7.95 1.35
CA LEU A 68 -8.70 -6.88 0.35
C LEU A 68 -10.02 -6.12 0.18
N VAL A 69 -9.91 -4.84 -0.19
CA VAL A 69 -11.02 -4.10 -0.80
C VAL A 69 -10.53 -3.60 -2.15
N LEU A 70 -10.98 -4.24 -3.23
CA LEU A 70 -10.60 -3.84 -4.59
C LEU A 70 -11.31 -2.57 -5.02
N LEU A 71 -10.59 -1.70 -5.73
CA LEU A 71 -11.16 -0.60 -6.49
C LEU A 71 -11.57 -1.12 -7.85
N GLU A 72 -12.88 -1.17 -8.12
CA GLU A 72 -13.40 -1.70 -9.38
C GLU A 72 -13.09 -0.80 -10.56
N GLY A 73 -12.83 -1.40 -11.73
CA GLY A 73 -12.60 -0.69 -12.99
C GLY A 73 -11.28 0.10 -13.06
N LEU A 74 -10.37 -0.07 -12.11
CA LEU A 74 -9.07 0.60 -12.11
C LEU A 74 -7.93 -0.39 -12.35
N GLU A 75 -7.24 -0.23 -13.49
CA GLU A 75 -5.98 -0.92 -13.76
C GLU A 75 -4.81 0.03 -13.49
N PHE A 76 -3.77 -0.48 -12.83
CA PHE A 76 -2.57 0.25 -12.44
C PHE A 76 -1.30 -0.56 -12.78
N GLY A 77 -0.34 0.10 -13.42
CA GLY A 77 1.03 -0.40 -13.63
C GLY A 77 2.01 0.53 -12.94
N ASP A 78 2.19 1.72 -13.53
CA ASP A 78 3.06 2.78 -13.04
C ASP A 78 2.27 4.03 -12.67
N GLY A 79 2.79 4.79 -11.71
CA GLY A 79 2.15 6.02 -11.27
C GLY A 79 2.33 6.33 -9.80
N VAL A 80 1.36 7.05 -9.25
CA VAL A 80 1.36 7.51 -7.85
C VAL A 80 0.02 7.13 -7.21
N ILE A 81 0.09 6.54 -6.03
CA ILE A 81 -1.06 6.25 -5.17
C ILE A 81 -0.87 7.03 -3.87
N GLU A 82 -1.87 7.80 -3.47
CA GLU A 82 -1.86 8.54 -2.20
C GLU A 82 -3.12 8.22 -1.41
N ALA A 83 -3.00 8.07 -0.09
CA ALA A 83 -4.13 7.84 0.80
C ALA A 83 -3.82 8.34 2.22
N GLU A 84 -4.87 8.49 3.02
CA GLU A 84 -4.77 8.51 4.47
C GLU A 84 -5.27 7.16 5.00
N ILE A 85 -4.44 6.47 5.78
CA ILE A 85 -4.72 5.14 6.32
C ILE A 85 -4.55 5.15 7.84
N SER A 86 -5.27 4.28 8.53
CA SER A 86 -5.11 4.04 9.97
C SER A 86 -5.28 2.57 10.24
N GLY A 87 -4.44 2.00 11.07
CA GLY A 87 -4.56 0.60 11.52
C GLY A 87 -4.38 0.50 13.02
N ASP A 88 -5.16 -0.38 13.62
CA ASP A 88 -5.04 -0.76 15.02
C ASP A 88 -5.32 -2.25 15.19
N ILE A 89 -4.96 -2.80 16.34
CA ILE A 89 -5.19 -4.19 16.68
C ILE A 89 -6.68 -4.39 16.97
N ARG A 90 -7.30 -5.41 16.36
CA ARG A 90 -8.66 -5.81 16.66
C ARG A 90 -8.78 -6.30 18.11
N PRO A 91 -9.86 -5.97 18.84
CA PRO A 91 -10.13 -6.55 20.15
C PRO A 91 -10.14 -8.08 20.10
N GLY A 92 -9.45 -8.72 21.05
CA GLY A 92 -9.31 -10.17 21.09
C GLY A 92 -8.34 -10.79 20.08
N ALA A 93 -7.57 -9.98 19.38
CA ALA A 93 -6.49 -10.48 18.51
C ALA A 93 -5.35 -11.11 19.33
N PRO A 94 -4.57 -12.05 18.73
CA PRO A 94 -3.45 -12.66 19.42
C PRO A 94 -2.34 -11.64 19.71
N GLU A 95 -1.48 -11.93 20.69
CA GLU A 95 -0.36 -11.06 21.11
C GLU A 95 0.58 -10.66 19.95
N GLY A 96 0.67 -11.52 18.94
CA GLY A 96 1.46 -11.26 17.70
C GLY A 96 0.88 -10.20 16.76
N ALA A 97 -0.37 -9.75 16.93
CA ALA A 97 -1.00 -8.76 16.07
C ALA A 97 -0.28 -7.39 16.12
N ARG A 98 -0.28 -6.67 14.99
CA ARG A 98 0.45 -5.40 14.85
C ARG A 98 -0.36 -4.30 14.15
N GLY A 99 -1.65 -4.57 13.83
CA GLY A 99 -2.53 -3.60 13.17
C GLY A 99 -2.11 -3.30 11.73
N PHE A 100 -1.72 -4.32 10.95
CA PHE A 100 -1.16 -4.14 9.61
C PHE A 100 -2.16 -3.52 8.64
N VAL A 101 -1.80 -2.40 8.03
CA VAL A 101 -2.62 -1.65 7.11
C VAL A 101 -1.79 -1.13 5.94
N GLY A 102 -2.30 -1.25 4.73
CA GLY A 102 -1.53 -0.85 3.54
C GLY A 102 -2.35 -0.78 2.26
N ILE A 103 -1.63 -0.65 1.15
CA ILE A 103 -2.18 -0.62 -0.20
C ILE A 103 -1.48 -1.71 -1.02
N ALA A 104 -2.28 -2.59 -1.62
CA ALA A 104 -1.83 -3.52 -2.65
C ALA A 104 -2.03 -2.90 -4.03
N PHE A 105 -1.10 -3.14 -4.93
CA PHE A 105 -1.13 -2.68 -6.32
C PHE A 105 -0.72 -3.81 -7.26
N ARG A 106 -1.07 -3.66 -8.55
CA ARG A 106 -0.87 -4.71 -9.56
C ARG A 106 -1.55 -6.04 -9.16
N VAL A 107 -2.68 -5.95 -8.45
CA VAL A 107 -3.44 -7.12 -7.99
C VAL A 107 -3.98 -7.86 -9.20
N GLN A 108 -3.62 -9.15 -9.33
CA GLN A 108 -4.05 -10.00 -10.42
C GLN A 108 -5.47 -10.56 -10.20
N GLY A 109 -6.06 -11.14 -11.25
CA GLY A 109 -7.42 -11.70 -11.19
C GLY A 109 -7.60 -12.88 -10.23
N ASP A 110 -6.50 -13.53 -9.82
CA ASP A 110 -6.48 -14.59 -8.80
C ASP A 110 -6.65 -14.06 -7.37
N LEU A 111 -6.57 -12.73 -7.18
CA LEU A 111 -6.66 -12.02 -5.90
C LEU A 111 -5.58 -12.41 -4.88
N ARG A 112 -4.54 -13.09 -5.32
CA ARG A 112 -3.44 -13.61 -4.50
C ARG A 112 -2.07 -13.10 -4.95
N THR A 113 -1.96 -12.72 -6.23
CA THR A 113 -0.72 -12.19 -6.82
C THR A 113 -0.78 -10.68 -6.86
N TYR A 114 0.09 -10.01 -6.09
CA TYR A 114 0.16 -8.55 -6.00
C TYR A 114 1.46 -8.10 -5.31
N ASP A 115 1.79 -6.83 -5.48
CA ASP A 115 2.75 -6.11 -4.63
C ASP A 115 2.00 -5.28 -3.58
N ALA A 116 2.59 -5.09 -2.40
CA ALA A 116 2.02 -4.18 -1.41
C ALA A 116 3.10 -3.46 -0.58
N PHE A 117 2.78 -2.22 -0.19
CA PHE A 117 3.39 -1.58 0.96
C PHE A 117 2.39 -1.52 2.10
N TYR A 118 2.84 -1.85 3.29
CA TYR A 118 2.04 -1.74 4.49
C TYR A 118 2.83 -1.25 5.70
N LEU A 119 2.10 -0.77 6.68
CA LEU A 119 2.58 -0.28 7.95
C LEU A 119 2.20 -1.22 9.07
N ARG A 120 3.03 -1.27 10.11
CA ARG A 120 2.76 -1.95 11.39
C ARG A 120 2.66 -0.91 12.50
N PRO A 121 1.51 -0.28 12.73
CA PRO A 121 1.39 0.86 13.64
C PRO A 121 1.94 0.61 15.03
N THR A 122 1.72 -0.57 15.63
CA THR A 122 2.22 -0.89 16.97
C THR A 122 3.74 -1.06 17.05
N ASN A 123 4.43 -1.15 15.91
CA ASN A 123 5.89 -1.21 15.88
C ASN A 123 6.54 0.18 15.94
N GLY A 124 5.84 1.24 15.50
CA GLY A 124 6.42 2.57 15.35
C GLY A 124 7.05 3.13 16.64
N ARG A 125 6.47 2.80 17.79
CA ARG A 125 6.92 3.27 19.11
C ARG A 125 7.17 2.13 20.09
N ALA A 126 7.46 0.93 19.61
CA ALA A 126 7.81 -0.20 20.46
C ALA A 126 9.13 0.05 21.20
N ASP A 127 9.29 -0.48 22.42
CA ASP A 127 10.55 -0.40 23.18
C ASP A 127 11.62 -1.39 22.67
N ASP A 128 11.30 -2.18 21.67
CA ASP A 128 12.19 -3.09 20.96
C ASP A 128 12.65 -2.46 19.65
N GLN A 129 13.95 -2.19 19.50
CA GLN A 129 14.51 -1.54 18.31
C GLN A 129 14.34 -2.40 17.05
N VAL A 130 14.41 -3.73 17.17
CA VAL A 130 14.22 -4.63 16.02
C VAL A 130 12.78 -4.52 15.52
N ARG A 131 11.79 -4.52 16.41
CA ARG A 131 10.39 -4.26 16.06
C ARG A 131 10.21 -2.91 15.39
N ARG A 132 10.81 -1.85 15.94
CA ARG A 132 10.73 -0.49 15.36
C ARG A 132 11.23 -0.46 13.92
N ASN A 133 12.34 -1.13 13.63
CA ASN A 133 12.93 -1.19 12.30
C ASN A 133 12.01 -1.88 11.27
N HIS A 134 10.99 -2.60 11.73
CA HIS A 134 10.00 -3.28 10.91
C HIS A 134 8.65 -2.54 10.86
N SER A 135 8.61 -1.21 10.99
CA SER A 135 7.37 -0.43 10.99
C SER A 135 6.74 -0.29 9.61
N ALA A 136 7.55 -0.17 8.55
CA ALA A 136 7.13 -0.17 7.15
C ALA A 136 7.68 -1.40 6.43
N GLN A 137 6.90 -1.98 5.52
CA GLN A 137 7.25 -3.21 4.81
C GLN A 137 6.76 -3.19 3.37
N TYR A 138 7.57 -3.75 2.46
CA TYR A 138 7.18 -4.20 1.13
C TYR A 138 7.00 -5.73 1.11
N ILE A 139 6.03 -6.21 0.36
CA ILE A 139 5.84 -7.64 0.02
C ILE A 139 5.40 -7.77 -1.43
N SER A 140 5.58 -8.99 -1.99
CA SER A 140 4.99 -9.40 -3.25
C SER A 140 4.47 -10.84 -3.12
N HIS A 141 3.18 -10.98 -3.06
CA HIS A 141 2.52 -12.27 -2.88
C HIS A 141 2.31 -12.98 -4.22
N PRO A 142 2.24 -14.33 -4.19
CA PRO A 142 2.41 -15.20 -3.03
C PRO A 142 3.88 -15.54 -2.71
N ASP A 143 4.82 -15.29 -3.63
CA ASP A 143 6.17 -15.86 -3.58
C ASP A 143 7.11 -15.12 -2.63
N TRP A 144 6.86 -13.84 -2.34
CA TRP A 144 7.72 -12.99 -1.54
C TRP A 144 6.99 -12.40 -0.32
N PRO A 145 6.50 -13.23 0.61
CA PRO A 145 5.94 -12.76 1.87
C PRO A 145 7.04 -12.16 2.75
N TRP A 146 6.66 -11.35 3.75
CA TRP A 146 7.58 -10.60 4.59
C TRP A 146 8.67 -11.47 5.26
N PHE A 147 8.33 -12.69 5.70
CA PHE A 147 9.28 -13.57 6.38
C PHE A 147 10.35 -14.09 5.43
N ARG A 148 10.02 -14.41 4.18
CA ARG A 148 10.96 -14.82 3.15
C ARG A 148 11.87 -13.67 2.75
N LEU A 149 11.29 -12.48 2.50
CA LEU A 149 12.07 -11.27 2.19
C LEU A 149 13.06 -10.92 3.30
N ARG A 150 12.64 -11.04 4.57
CA ARG A 150 13.52 -10.79 5.71
C ARG A 150 14.65 -11.82 5.82
N GLN A 151 14.35 -13.08 5.56
CA GLN A 151 15.33 -14.17 5.62
C GLN A 151 16.37 -14.05 4.50
N GLU A 152 15.92 -13.83 3.25
CA GLU A 152 16.81 -13.81 2.08
C GLU A 152 17.51 -12.45 1.88
N PHE A 153 16.87 -11.36 2.30
CA PHE A 153 17.35 -9.98 2.11
C PHE A 153 17.14 -9.14 3.38
N PRO A 154 17.87 -9.40 4.46
CA PRO A 154 17.68 -8.70 5.73
C PRO A 154 17.69 -7.18 5.57
N SER A 155 16.70 -6.49 6.15
CA SER A 155 16.55 -5.02 6.17
C SER A 155 16.35 -4.33 4.81
N LYS A 156 16.31 -5.06 3.68
CA LYS A 156 16.20 -4.47 2.34
C LYS A 156 14.79 -3.96 2.04
N TYR A 157 13.76 -4.64 2.53
CA TYR A 157 12.36 -4.36 2.22
C TYR A 157 11.55 -3.89 3.43
N GLU A 158 12.26 -3.40 4.43
CA GLU A 158 11.70 -2.90 5.69
C GLU A 158 12.37 -1.59 6.07
N SER A 159 11.66 -0.74 6.82
CA SER A 159 12.21 0.50 7.32
C SER A 159 11.49 0.94 8.59
N TYR A 160 12.18 1.72 9.42
CA TYR A 160 11.57 2.44 10.52
C TYR A 160 10.73 3.62 10.04
N VAL A 161 9.60 3.80 10.67
CA VAL A 161 8.81 5.03 10.63
C VAL A 161 8.05 5.19 11.95
N ASP A 162 7.95 6.42 12.47
CA ASP A 162 7.15 6.70 13.65
C ASP A 162 5.66 6.52 13.32
N LEU A 163 4.95 5.70 14.10
CA LEU A 163 3.53 5.39 13.88
C LEU A 163 2.82 5.36 15.23
N VAL A 164 1.56 5.77 15.23
CA VAL A 164 0.65 5.66 16.36
C VAL A 164 -0.57 4.84 15.93
N PRO A 165 -0.88 3.71 16.60
CA PRO A 165 -2.07 2.93 16.30
C PRO A 165 -3.34 3.77 16.37
N GLY A 166 -4.30 3.48 15.50
CA GLY A 166 -5.60 4.14 15.48
C GLY A 166 -5.60 5.59 15.00
N THR A 167 -4.48 6.15 14.55
CA THR A 167 -4.39 7.52 14.04
C THR A 167 -4.19 7.58 12.54
N TRP A 168 -4.62 8.68 11.91
CA TRP A 168 -4.48 8.88 10.47
C TRP A 168 -3.02 9.11 10.07
N THR A 169 -2.54 8.29 9.16
CA THR A 169 -1.20 8.37 8.56
C THR A 169 -1.32 8.63 7.06
N LYS A 170 -0.70 9.69 6.57
CA LYS A 170 -0.59 9.93 5.12
C LYS A 170 0.44 9.00 4.51
N VAL A 171 0.08 8.33 3.43
CA VAL A 171 0.97 7.50 2.63
C VAL A 171 0.95 7.93 1.18
N LYS A 172 2.11 7.86 0.52
CA LYS A 172 2.25 8.00 -0.92
C LYS A 172 3.15 6.88 -1.42
N ILE A 173 2.72 6.20 -2.48
CA ILE A 173 3.46 5.14 -3.17
C ILE A 173 3.72 5.63 -4.59
N GLU A 174 4.98 5.67 -5.00
CA GLU A 174 5.39 5.92 -6.38
C GLU A 174 5.91 4.62 -6.98
N VAL A 175 5.40 4.24 -8.16
CA VAL A 175 5.81 3.04 -8.88
C VAL A 175 6.24 3.42 -10.29
N GLN A 176 7.41 2.91 -10.70
CA GLN A 176 7.93 3.07 -12.06
C GLN A 176 8.77 1.85 -12.45
N GLY A 177 8.23 1.00 -13.32
CA GLY A 177 8.87 -0.26 -13.70
C GLY A 177 9.14 -1.14 -12.49
N GLU A 178 10.39 -1.47 -12.23
CA GLU A 178 10.82 -2.24 -11.06
C GLU A 178 11.18 -1.38 -9.84
N GLN A 179 10.94 -0.07 -9.90
CA GLN A 179 11.19 0.82 -8.77
C GLN A 179 9.88 1.20 -8.08
N ALA A 180 9.86 1.09 -6.76
CA ALA A 180 8.77 1.60 -5.94
C ALA A 180 9.31 2.32 -4.70
N ARG A 181 8.62 3.39 -4.28
CA ARG A 181 8.97 4.20 -3.12
C ARG A 181 7.74 4.46 -2.27
N LEU A 182 7.88 4.21 -0.99
CA LEU A 182 6.88 4.56 0.01
C LEU A 182 7.31 5.84 0.73
N TYR A 183 6.39 6.79 0.83
CA TYR A 183 6.54 8.00 1.64
C TYR A 183 5.44 7.99 2.71
N VAL A 184 5.81 8.29 3.94
CA VAL A 184 4.89 8.34 5.09
C VAL A 184 4.92 9.73 5.71
N HIS A 185 3.80 10.19 6.26
CA HIS A 185 3.63 11.52 6.88
C HIS A 185 3.87 12.72 5.96
N GLY A 186 3.84 12.54 4.63
CA GLY A 186 4.02 13.64 3.68
C GLY A 186 5.46 14.17 3.58
N VAL A 187 6.44 13.40 4.05
CA VAL A 187 7.87 13.77 3.94
C VAL A 187 8.35 13.75 2.49
N LYS A 188 9.41 14.50 2.18
CA LYS A 188 9.98 14.59 0.84
C LYS A 188 10.88 13.39 0.48
N GLN A 189 11.56 12.81 1.48
CA GLN A 189 12.41 11.64 1.28
C GLN A 189 11.59 10.36 1.45
N PRO A 190 11.80 9.31 0.63
CA PRO A 190 11.10 8.06 0.79
C PRO A 190 11.46 7.39 2.13
N THR A 191 10.44 6.86 2.79
CA THR A 191 10.58 6.03 4.00
C THR A 191 11.16 4.66 3.65
N LEU A 192 10.77 4.09 2.51
CA LEU A 192 11.27 2.80 2.02
C LEU A 192 11.47 2.87 0.51
N VAL A 193 12.60 2.38 0.02
CA VAL A 193 12.95 2.31 -1.40
C VAL A 193 13.10 0.85 -1.82
N VAL A 194 12.39 0.45 -2.87
CA VAL A 194 12.47 -0.86 -3.51
C VAL A 194 12.90 -0.64 -4.96
N ASN A 195 14.04 -1.19 -5.36
CA ASN A 195 14.60 -1.02 -6.71
C ASN A 195 14.43 -2.30 -7.58
N ASP A 196 13.75 -3.31 -7.05
CA ASP A 196 13.55 -4.61 -7.67
C ASP A 196 12.17 -5.18 -7.28
N VAL A 197 11.12 -4.42 -7.61
CA VAL A 197 9.72 -4.83 -7.43
C VAL A 197 9.53 -6.21 -8.03
N LYS A 198 9.06 -7.16 -7.22
CA LYS A 198 9.10 -8.60 -7.54
C LYS A 198 8.11 -9.01 -8.61
N SER A 199 7.06 -8.23 -8.87
CA SER A 199 6.15 -8.48 -9.99
C SER A 199 6.76 -8.12 -11.36
N GLY A 200 7.92 -7.43 -11.39
CA GLY A 200 8.60 -7.01 -12.63
C GLY A 200 8.06 -5.71 -13.23
N ALA A 201 8.80 -5.18 -14.21
CA ALA A 201 8.56 -3.84 -14.79
C ALA A 201 7.22 -3.71 -15.53
N SER A 202 6.72 -4.77 -16.13
CA SER A 202 5.54 -4.76 -17.01
C SER A 202 4.25 -5.15 -16.32
N ALA A 203 4.31 -5.53 -15.03
CA ALA A 203 3.13 -5.98 -14.30
C ALA A 203 2.07 -4.87 -14.17
N ARG A 204 0.81 -5.24 -14.40
CA ARG A 204 -0.37 -4.39 -14.27
C ARG A 204 -1.46 -5.17 -13.57
N GLY A 205 -2.37 -4.48 -12.91
CA GLY A 205 -3.49 -5.09 -12.22
C GLY A 205 -4.30 -4.09 -11.42
N ALA A 206 -5.21 -4.56 -10.59
CA ALA A 206 -6.04 -3.69 -9.78
C ALA A 206 -5.24 -3.05 -8.61
N ILE A 207 -5.87 -2.08 -7.94
CA ILE A 207 -5.46 -1.56 -6.64
C ILE A 207 -6.45 -2.07 -5.60
N ALA A 208 -5.93 -2.39 -4.40
CA ALA A 208 -6.76 -2.75 -3.27
C ALA A 208 -6.26 -2.10 -1.97
N LEU A 209 -7.20 -1.78 -1.09
CA LEU A 209 -6.90 -1.55 0.32
C LEU A 209 -6.57 -2.91 0.94
N TRP A 210 -5.50 -2.99 1.67
CA TRP A 210 -4.95 -4.24 2.23
C TRP A 210 -4.91 -4.18 3.74
N ILE A 211 -5.34 -5.23 4.42
CA ILE A 211 -5.21 -5.38 5.87
C ILE A 211 -4.78 -6.80 6.24
N ASP A 212 -4.19 -6.97 7.41
CA ASP A 212 -4.11 -8.27 8.08
C ASP A 212 -5.43 -8.58 8.82
N LYS A 213 -5.74 -9.86 8.98
CA LYS A 213 -7.00 -10.33 9.60
C LYS A 213 -7.23 -9.82 11.04
N ASP A 214 -6.15 -9.49 11.75
CA ASP A 214 -6.22 -9.03 13.14
C ASP A 214 -6.21 -7.51 13.28
N THR A 215 -6.63 -6.80 12.21
CA THR A 215 -6.60 -5.34 12.11
C THR A 215 -8.00 -4.75 12.06
N ILE A 216 -8.21 -3.65 12.77
CA ILE A 216 -9.24 -2.64 12.45
C ILE A 216 -8.54 -1.54 11.66
N ALA A 217 -8.95 -1.33 10.42
CA ALA A 217 -8.36 -0.30 9.57
C ALA A 217 -9.38 0.76 9.16
N HIS A 218 -8.86 1.97 8.88
CA HIS A 218 -9.63 3.02 8.25
C HIS A 218 -8.85 3.59 7.06
N PHE A 219 -9.58 3.95 6.01
CA PHE A 219 -9.02 4.52 4.77
C PHE A 219 -9.85 5.71 4.31
N ARG A 220 -9.18 6.74 3.77
CA ARG A 220 -9.83 7.92 3.19
C ARG A 220 -8.96 8.59 2.14
N ASN A 221 -9.58 9.44 1.33
CA ASN A 221 -8.88 10.33 0.40
C ASN A 221 -7.87 9.59 -0.51
N LEU A 222 -8.24 8.40 -1.01
CA LEU A 222 -7.38 7.69 -1.96
C LEU A 222 -7.38 8.43 -3.30
N THR A 223 -6.20 8.67 -3.85
CA THR A 223 -6.01 9.18 -5.21
C THR A 223 -5.03 8.30 -5.97
N VAL A 224 -5.31 8.10 -7.25
CA VAL A 224 -4.45 7.32 -8.15
C VAL A 224 -4.16 8.14 -9.40
N THR A 225 -2.89 8.45 -9.63
CA THR A 225 -2.39 9.10 -10.85
C THR A 225 -1.58 8.09 -11.64
N ARG A 226 -2.10 7.67 -12.79
CA ARG A 226 -1.40 6.70 -13.66
C ARG A 226 -0.39 7.43 -14.54
N ARG A 227 0.76 6.79 -14.75
CA ARG A 227 1.73 7.19 -15.78
C ARG A 227 1.41 6.41 -17.06
N GLN A 228 1.31 7.12 -18.17
CA GLN A 228 1.12 6.54 -19.51
C GLN A 228 2.44 6.16 -20.13
#